data_f7d2331c72880e225a72f7a49894650e
#
_entry.id   f7d2331c72880e225a72f7a49894650e
#
_cell.length_a   1.000
_cell.length_b   1.000
_cell.length_c   1.000
_cell.angle_alpha   90.00
_cell.angle_beta   90.00
_cell.angle_gamma   90.00
#
_symmetry.space_group_name_H-M   'P 1'
#
loop_
_entity.id
_entity.type
_entity.pdbx_description
1 polymer ?
#
loop_
_entity_poly.entity_id
_entity_poly.type
_entity_poly.pdbx_seq_one_letter_code
_entity_poly.pdbx_strand_id
1 'polypeptide(L)'
;MGKPKPLTETPTTSKTASSTKRSRPEDSPEAASPPREDLANILDSIDKRLSSFDARMSLLEILHREFQAMRESLEFSQKQVETLAKENAALRESVKSLTEGLGQLSLENKKIKEAVLDLQARSMRDNLVFAGIPEAADENPETTVKNFIHNQLKLPAETTSNITFHRVHRLGGKRPDGHRPRPIVAKFEHFKQKELVKSRGRELKGTNFSVNDQFPKEILERRRVLFPVRKRLIDGGSRAVITMDRLYVNGQLYRDRDTTPWLY
;
A
#
# COMPACT_ATOMS: atom_id res chain seq x y z
N MET A 1 -29.69 6.94 10.27
CA MET A 1 -31.02 7.18 10.89
C MET A 1 -32.07 6.78 9.90
N GLY A 2 -32.91 5.80 10.20
CA GLY A 2 -33.98 5.30 9.37
C GLY A 2 -34.56 4.07 10.06
N LYS A 3 -35.57 4.26 10.92
CA LYS A 3 -36.29 3.20 11.63
C LYS A 3 -37.23 2.46 10.66
N PRO A 4 -37.36 1.13 10.75
CA PRO A 4 -38.44 0.41 10.06
C PRO A 4 -39.74 0.50 10.85
N LYS A 5 -40.85 0.69 10.12
CA LYS A 5 -42.25 0.65 10.60
C LYS A 5 -42.72 -0.77 10.86
N PRO A 6 -43.63 -1.00 11.82
CA PRO A 6 -44.22 -2.29 12.06
C PRO A 6 -45.40 -2.61 11.12
N LEU A 7 -45.53 -3.86 10.76
CA LEU A 7 -46.63 -4.42 9.99
C LEU A 7 -47.85 -4.65 10.88
N THR A 8 -48.98 -4.30 10.35
CA THR A 8 -50.30 -4.22 10.92
C THR A 8 -50.99 -5.59 11.03
N GLU A 9 -51.89 -5.62 11.99
CA GLU A 9 -52.73 -6.68 12.56
C GLU A 9 -53.70 -7.35 11.59
N THR A 10 -53.99 -8.61 11.87
CA THR A 10 -55.07 -9.44 11.30
C THR A 10 -56.38 -9.08 11.97
N PRO A 11 -57.53 -9.01 11.24
CA PRO A 11 -58.82 -8.85 11.89
C PRO A 11 -59.42 -10.20 12.25
N THR A 12 -59.79 -10.33 13.51
CA THR A 12 -60.63 -11.32 14.12
C THR A 12 -62.08 -11.10 13.69
N THR A 13 -62.76 -12.09 13.14
CA THR A 13 -64.22 -12.04 12.97
C THR A 13 -64.94 -12.89 14.02
N SER A 14 -65.79 -12.20 14.71
CA SER A 14 -66.64 -12.64 15.81
C SER A 14 -67.78 -13.54 15.34
N LYS A 15 -68.10 -14.51 16.21
CA LYS A 15 -69.31 -15.32 16.18
C LYS A 15 -70.57 -14.50 16.40
N THR A 16 -71.62 -14.78 15.63
CA THR A 16 -73.00 -14.53 16.03
C THR A 16 -73.80 -15.79 15.93
N ALA A 17 -74.28 -16.24 17.06
CA ALA A 17 -75.28 -17.29 17.21
C ALA A 17 -76.68 -16.70 16.92
N SER A 18 -77.44 -17.37 16.08
CA SER A 18 -78.88 -17.12 15.98
C SER A 18 -79.59 -18.44 16.20
N SER A 19 -80.36 -18.41 17.29
CA SER A 19 -81.32 -19.39 17.69
C SER A 19 -82.63 -19.30 16.84
N THR A 20 -83.06 -20.40 16.22
CA THR A 20 -84.40 -20.43 15.72
C THR A 20 -85.07 -21.82 16.02
N LYS A 21 -86.29 -21.68 16.50
CA LYS A 21 -87.14 -22.66 17.12
C LYS A 21 -87.52 -23.87 16.24
N ARG A 22 -87.70 -25.00 16.94
CA ARG A 22 -88.40 -26.23 16.47
C ARG A 22 -89.79 -25.90 16.01
N SER A 23 -90.19 -26.55 14.89
CA SER A 23 -91.50 -27.02 14.62
C SER A 23 -91.39 -28.35 13.88
N ARG A 24 -92.00 -29.36 14.45
CA ARG A 24 -92.23 -30.70 13.92
C ARG A 24 -93.50 -30.67 13.11
N PRO A 25 -93.53 -31.32 11.95
CA PRO A 25 -94.67 -32.16 11.62
C PRO A 25 -94.25 -33.62 11.35
N GLU A 26 -95.02 -34.50 11.87
CA GLU A 26 -95.07 -35.88 11.49
C GLU A 26 -95.59 -35.99 10.06
N ASP A 27 -94.87 -36.77 9.25
CA ASP A 27 -95.43 -37.73 8.31
C ASP A 27 -94.25 -38.49 7.70
N SER A 28 -94.20 -39.79 7.94
CA SER A 28 -93.34 -40.73 7.28
C SER A 28 -94.02 -41.17 5.94
N PRO A 29 -93.28 -40.95 4.82
CA PRO A 29 -93.49 -41.79 3.67
C PRO A 29 -92.47 -42.97 3.71
N GLU A 30 -93.04 -44.12 3.54
CA GLU A 30 -92.42 -45.42 3.34
C GLU A 30 -91.20 -45.30 2.38
N ALA A 31 -90.04 -45.67 2.89
CA ALA A 31 -88.80 -45.67 2.09
C ALA A 31 -88.85 -46.80 1.06
N ALA A 32 -89.26 -46.51 -0.13
CA ALA A 32 -88.99 -47.35 -1.28
C ALA A 32 -87.48 -47.53 -1.43
N SER A 33 -86.97 -48.75 -1.26
CA SER A 33 -85.61 -49.14 -1.52
C SER A 33 -85.27 -48.75 -2.96
N PRO A 34 -84.16 -47.97 -3.21
CA PRO A 34 -83.80 -47.59 -4.55
C PRO A 34 -83.54 -48.82 -5.43
N PRO A 35 -83.84 -48.79 -6.73
CA PRO A 35 -83.60 -49.90 -7.62
C PRO A 35 -82.09 -50.26 -7.60
N ARG A 36 -81.76 -51.57 -7.67
CA ARG A 36 -80.40 -52.12 -7.58
C ARG A 36 -79.42 -51.49 -8.53
N GLU A 37 -79.83 -50.97 -9.67
CA GLU A 37 -79.05 -50.27 -10.65
C GLU A 37 -78.54 -48.87 -10.14
N ASP A 38 -79.38 -48.14 -9.40
CA ASP A 38 -79.01 -46.86 -8.80
C ASP A 38 -77.94 -47.01 -7.69
N LEU A 39 -78.08 -48.10 -6.90
CA LEU A 39 -77.09 -48.47 -5.88
C LEU A 39 -75.71 -48.84 -6.50
N ALA A 40 -75.68 -49.56 -7.61
CA ALA A 40 -74.48 -49.93 -8.32
C ALA A 40 -73.74 -48.67 -8.91
N ASN A 41 -74.54 -47.77 -9.47
CA ASN A 41 -74.04 -46.51 -10.01
C ASN A 41 -73.44 -45.57 -8.91
N ILE A 42 -74.11 -45.57 -7.73
CA ILE A 42 -73.61 -44.81 -6.57
C ILE A 42 -72.32 -45.43 -6.04
N LEU A 43 -72.21 -46.75 -5.94
CA LEU A 43 -70.98 -47.43 -5.52
C LEU A 43 -69.80 -47.15 -6.50
N ASP A 44 -70.02 -47.25 -7.82
CA ASP A 44 -69.02 -46.94 -8.83
C ASP A 44 -68.60 -45.49 -8.76
N SER A 45 -69.49 -44.55 -8.49
CA SER A 45 -69.18 -43.13 -8.25
C SER A 45 -68.35 -42.92 -6.98
N ILE A 46 -68.64 -43.65 -5.92
CA ILE A 46 -67.86 -43.59 -4.66
C ILE A 46 -66.51 -44.20 -4.87
N ASP A 47 -66.31 -45.31 -5.57
CA ASP A 47 -65.05 -45.92 -5.88
C ASP A 47 -64.17 -45.01 -6.74
N LYS A 48 -64.73 -44.37 -7.74
CA LYS A 48 -64.01 -43.35 -8.55
C LYS A 48 -63.55 -42.16 -7.71
N ARG A 49 -64.41 -41.71 -6.77
CA ARG A 49 -64.02 -40.61 -5.85
C ARG A 49 -62.98 -41.05 -4.86
N LEU A 50 -63.00 -42.23 -4.31
CA LEU A 50 -62.02 -42.82 -3.44
C LEU A 50 -60.66 -42.96 -4.17
N SER A 51 -60.62 -43.50 -5.37
CA SER A 51 -59.45 -43.64 -6.18
C SER A 51 -58.79 -42.25 -6.51
N SER A 52 -59.62 -41.24 -6.81
CA SER A 52 -59.23 -39.90 -6.98
C SER A 52 -58.63 -39.27 -5.68
N PHE A 53 -59.20 -39.60 -4.54
CA PHE A 53 -58.76 -39.17 -3.24
C PHE A 53 -57.41 -39.80 -2.87
N ASP A 54 -57.25 -41.12 -3.10
CA ASP A 54 -56.00 -41.83 -2.88
C ASP A 54 -54.87 -41.27 -3.75
N ALA A 55 -55.15 -40.97 -5.02
CA ALA A 55 -54.16 -40.31 -5.91
C ALA A 55 -53.77 -38.95 -5.39
N ARG A 56 -54.71 -38.14 -4.87
CA ARG A 56 -54.42 -36.85 -4.25
C ARG A 56 -53.59 -36.95 -2.97
N MET A 57 -53.93 -37.97 -2.13
CA MET A 57 -53.15 -38.23 -0.90
C MET A 57 -51.73 -38.62 -1.23
N SER A 58 -51.51 -39.50 -2.19
CA SER A 58 -50.15 -39.87 -2.63
C SER A 58 -49.34 -38.65 -3.16
N LEU A 59 -50.02 -37.77 -3.89
CA LEU A 59 -49.39 -36.52 -4.35
C LEU A 59 -49.01 -35.60 -3.18
N LEU A 60 -49.89 -35.48 -2.17
CA LEU A 60 -49.60 -34.69 -0.97
C LEU A 60 -48.45 -35.26 -0.16
N GLU A 61 -48.30 -36.58 -0.09
CA GLU A 61 -47.18 -37.22 0.59
C GLU A 61 -45.84 -36.97 -0.13
N ILE A 62 -45.87 -36.97 -1.48
CA ILE A 62 -44.67 -36.59 -2.28
C ILE A 62 -44.30 -35.14 -2.03
N LEU A 63 -45.28 -34.23 -2.13
CA LEU A 63 -45.10 -32.81 -1.89
C LEU A 63 -44.57 -32.53 -0.47
N HIS A 64 -45.08 -33.24 0.52
CA HIS A 64 -44.62 -33.10 1.91
C HIS A 64 -43.14 -33.50 2.07
N ARG A 65 -42.72 -34.60 1.43
CA ARG A 65 -41.31 -35.03 1.42
C ARG A 65 -40.41 -34.03 0.73
N GLU A 66 -40.84 -33.50 -0.43
CA GLU A 66 -40.07 -32.46 -1.13
C GLU A 66 -39.98 -31.20 -0.29
N PHE A 67 -41.04 -30.81 0.40
CA PHE A 67 -41.03 -29.65 1.30
C PHE A 67 -40.08 -29.83 2.49
N GLN A 68 -40.01 -31.01 3.06
CA GLN A 68 -39.05 -31.32 4.13
C GLN A 68 -37.62 -31.28 3.63
N ALA A 69 -37.34 -31.89 2.47
CA ALA A 69 -36.00 -31.83 1.87
C ALA A 69 -35.57 -30.40 1.53
N MET A 70 -36.49 -29.58 1.02
CA MET A 70 -36.20 -28.13 0.75
C MET A 70 -35.94 -27.37 2.05
N ARG A 71 -36.68 -27.64 3.09
CA ARG A 71 -36.49 -27.03 4.42
C ARG A 71 -35.10 -27.36 4.99
N GLU A 72 -34.71 -28.64 4.96
CA GLU A 72 -33.38 -29.07 5.41
C GLU A 72 -32.25 -28.40 4.59
N SER A 73 -32.45 -28.32 3.27
CA SER A 73 -31.49 -27.62 2.38
C SER A 73 -31.38 -26.13 2.71
N LEU A 74 -32.49 -25.47 3.00
CA LEU A 74 -32.51 -24.06 3.42
C LEU A 74 -31.83 -23.86 4.76
N GLU A 75 -32.08 -24.69 5.75
CA GLU A 75 -31.42 -24.62 7.06
C GLU A 75 -29.91 -24.84 6.94
N PHE A 76 -29.48 -25.77 6.09
CA PHE A 76 -28.07 -25.98 5.78
C PHE A 76 -27.43 -24.72 5.13
N SER A 77 -28.11 -24.19 4.11
CA SER A 77 -27.64 -22.97 3.42
C SER A 77 -27.55 -21.78 4.36
N GLN A 78 -28.53 -21.60 5.25
CA GLN A 78 -28.51 -20.54 6.25
C GLN A 78 -27.30 -20.66 7.20
N LYS A 79 -27.00 -21.86 7.70
CA LYS A 79 -25.83 -22.14 8.53
C LYS A 79 -24.53 -21.83 7.79
N GLN A 80 -24.43 -22.20 6.51
CA GLN A 80 -23.26 -21.86 5.69
C GLN A 80 -23.09 -20.35 5.54
N VAL A 81 -24.18 -19.62 5.25
CA VAL A 81 -24.15 -18.16 5.12
C VAL A 81 -23.70 -17.50 6.43
N GLU A 82 -24.22 -17.96 7.58
CA GLU A 82 -23.80 -17.45 8.88
C GLU A 82 -22.30 -17.70 9.16
N THR A 83 -21.81 -18.91 8.83
CA THR A 83 -20.39 -19.25 8.99
C THR A 83 -19.52 -18.37 8.11
N LEU A 84 -19.86 -18.27 6.83
CA LEU A 84 -19.14 -17.41 5.88
C LEU A 84 -19.18 -15.92 6.27
N ALA A 85 -20.29 -15.46 6.83
CA ALA A 85 -20.41 -14.09 7.33
C ALA A 85 -19.45 -13.83 8.51
N LYS A 86 -19.34 -14.79 9.44
CA LYS A 86 -18.38 -14.69 10.57
C LYS A 86 -16.92 -14.72 10.09
N GLU A 87 -16.61 -15.64 9.18
CA GLU A 87 -15.27 -15.72 8.59
C GLU A 87 -14.90 -14.44 7.81
N ASN A 88 -15.84 -13.91 7.02
CA ASN A 88 -15.63 -12.64 6.33
C ASN A 88 -15.38 -11.46 7.30
N ALA A 89 -16.12 -11.41 8.41
CA ALA A 89 -15.91 -10.38 9.42
C ALA A 89 -14.51 -10.51 10.06
N ALA A 90 -14.08 -11.71 10.41
CA ALA A 90 -12.76 -11.97 10.96
C ALA A 90 -11.62 -11.64 9.97
N LEU A 91 -11.80 -12.03 8.70
CA LEU A 91 -10.83 -11.72 7.64
C LEU A 91 -10.71 -10.21 7.40
N ARG A 92 -11.83 -9.49 7.39
CA ARG A 92 -11.82 -8.02 7.25
C ARG A 92 -11.06 -7.33 8.38
N GLU A 93 -11.26 -7.78 9.62
CA GLU A 93 -10.52 -7.23 10.78
C GLU A 93 -9.02 -7.55 10.68
N SER A 94 -8.66 -8.76 10.26
CA SER A 94 -7.28 -9.14 10.02
C SER A 94 -6.63 -8.29 8.92
N VAL A 95 -7.32 -8.08 7.80
CA VAL A 95 -6.84 -7.21 6.70
C VAL A 95 -6.63 -5.78 7.18
N LYS A 96 -7.55 -5.25 7.98
CA LYS A 96 -7.45 -3.91 8.57
C LYS A 96 -6.21 -3.80 9.47
N SER A 97 -6.04 -4.74 10.40
CA SER A 97 -4.88 -4.77 11.31
C SER A 97 -3.55 -4.88 10.55
N LEU A 98 -3.49 -5.76 9.53
CA LEU A 98 -2.29 -5.89 8.68
C LEU A 98 -2.00 -4.62 7.89
N THR A 99 -3.03 -3.94 7.38
CA THR A 99 -2.87 -2.69 6.62
C THR A 99 -2.35 -1.57 7.52
N GLU A 100 -2.86 -1.47 8.74
CA GLU A 100 -2.38 -0.51 9.75
C GLU A 100 -0.93 -0.82 10.16
N GLY A 101 -0.59 -2.10 10.39
CA GLY A 101 0.78 -2.54 10.68
C GLY A 101 1.75 -2.25 9.54
N LEU A 102 1.37 -2.49 8.29
CA LEU A 102 2.17 -2.13 7.11
C LEU A 102 2.39 -0.63 7.01
N GLY A 103 1.37 0.18 7.32
CA GLY A 103 1.49 1.64 7.36
C GLY A 103 2.52 2.10 8.39
N GLN A 104 2.47 1.56 9.60
CA GLN A 104 3.44 1.87 10.67
C GLN A 104 4.87 1.45 10.28
N LEU A 105 5.05 0.21 9.81
CA LEU A 105 6.35 -0.29 9.35
C LEU A 105 6.93 0.54 8.19
N SER A 106 6.09 1.01 7.28
CA SER A 106 6.51 1.88 6.17
C SER A 106 7.03 3.22 6.68
N LEU A 107 6.36 3.82 7.67
CA LEU A 107 6.81 5.08 8.29
C LEU A 107 8.11 4.89 9.07
N GLU A 108 8.24 3.81 9.84
CA GLU A 108 9.50 3.48 10.54
C GLU A 108 10.64 3.25 9.56
N ASN A 109 10.41 2.50 8.49
CA ASN A 109 11.42 2.24 7.48
C ASN A 109 11.90 3.54 6.81
N LYS A 110 10.97 4.48 6.54
CA LYS A 110 11.32 5.82 6.04
C LYS A 110 12.22 6.56 7.04
N LYS A 111 11.87 6.58 8.33
CA LYS A 111 12.68 7.22 9.38
C LYS A 111 14.07 6.61 9.50
N ILE A 112 14.16 5.27 9.50
CA ILE A 112 15.44 4.55 9.58
C ILE A 112 16.29 4.86 8.36
N LYS A 113 15.74 4.84 7.15
CA LYS A 113 16.47 5.18 5.92
C LYS A 113 17.04 6.60 5.97
N GLU A 114 16.26 7.57 6.39
CA GLU A 114 16.74 8.96 6.51
C GLU A 114 17.83 9.09 7.63
N ALA A 115 17.70 8.38 8.74
CA ALA A 115 18.72 8.36 9.79
C ALA A 115 20.02 7.70 9.31
N VAL A 116 19.94 6.59 8.59
CA VAL A 116 21.11 5.94 7.99
C VAL A 116 21.79 6.86 6.97
N LEU A 117 20.99 7.54 6.15
CA LEU A 117 21.50 8.50 5.16
C LEU A 117 22.22 9.68 5.82
N ASP A 118 21.67 10.21 6.91
CA ASP A 118 22.31 11.28 7.70
C ASP A 118 23.63 10.80 8.33
N LEU A 119 23.65 9.61 8.91
CA LEU A 119 24.87 9.00 9.47
C LEU A 119 25.94 8.78 8.40
N GLN A 120 25.57 8.28 7.22
CA GLN A 120 26.49 8.14 6.10
C GLN A 120 27.06 9.49 5.65
N ALA A 121 26.20 10.52 5.52
CA ALA A 121 26.62 11.85 5.13
C ALA A 121 27.57 12.47 6.17
N ARG A 122 27.32 12.29 7.46
CA ARG A 122 28.21 12.72 8.54
C ARG A 122 29.56 12.00 8.49
N SER A 123 29.55 10.69 8.25
CA SER A 123 30.79 9.88 8.10
C SER A 123 31.65 10.35 6.91
N MET A 124 31.01 10.88 5.86
CA MET A 124 31.69 11.38 4.65
C MET A 124 32.05 12.87 4.74
N ARG A 125 31.73 13.57 5.83
CA ARG A 125 31.92 15.02 5.95
C ARG A 125 33.36 15.46 5.78
N ASP A 126 34.32 14.64 6.22
CA ASP A 126 35.74 14.93 6.17
C ASP A 126 36.39 14.43 4.86
N ASN A 127 35.61 13.99 3.91
CA ASN A 127 36.07 13.45 2.65
C ASN A 127 35.95 14.48 1.53
N LEU A 128 36.98 14.54 0.66
CA LEU A 128 36.89 15.21 -0.64
C LEU A 128 37.11 14.23 -1.77
N VAL A 129 36.40 14.48 -2.86
CA VAL A 129 36.50 13.74 -4.12
C VAL A 129 37.21 14.58 -5.13
N PHE A 130 38.36 14.11 -5.58
CA PHE A 130 39.21 14.74 -6.60
C PHE A 130 38.93 14.01 -7.93
N ALA A 131 38.43 14.72 -8.93
CA ALA A 131 38.14 14.15 -10.24
C ALA A 131 39.00 14.77 -11.34
N GLY A 132 39.27 14.00 -12.39
CA GLY A 132 40.07 14.40 -13.55
C GLY A 132 41.56 14.07 -13.46
N ILE A 133 42.05 13.61 -12.31
CA ILE A 133 43.48 13.28 -12.12
C ILE A 133 43.82 12.01 -12.91
N PRO A 134 44.75 12.02 -13.87
CA PRO A 134 45.17 10.86 -14.63
C PRO A 134 45.58 9.68 -13.75
N GLU A 135 45.41 8.47 -14.23
CA GLU A 135 45.80 7.23 -13.53
C GLU A 135 47.21 6.82 -13.99
N ALA A 136 48.09 6.45 -13.03
CA ALA A 136 49.37 5.84 -13.30
C ALA A 136 49.35 4.38 -12.79
N ALA A 137 50.17 3.50 -13.40
CA ALA A 137 50.19 2.08 -13.07
C ALA A 137 50.56 1.81 -11.60
N ASP A 138 51.58 2.52 -11.08
CA ASP A 138 52.12 2.34 -9.74
C ASP A 138 51.97 3.61 -8.89
N GLU A 139 50.82 4.28 -8.98
CA GLU A 139 50.55 5.50 -8.23
C GLU A 139 50.37 5.25 -6.73
N ASN A 140 50.99 6.12 -5.93
CA ASN A 140 50.60 6.32 -4.55
C ASN A 140 49.52 7.38 -4.50
N PRO A 141 48.22 7.02 -4.21
CA PRO A 141 47.13 7.97 -4.25
C PRO A 141 47.29 9.15 -3.30
N GLU A 142 47.97 8.98 -2.15
CA GLU A 142 48.21 10.06 -1.20
C GLU A 142 49.20 11.08 -1.74
N THR A 143 50.33 10.61 -2.30
CA THR A 143 51.32 11.46 -2.94
C THR A 143 50.70 12.20 -4.15
N THR A 144 49.90 11.48 -4.95
CA THR A 144 49.19 12.07 -6.10
C THR A 144 48.26 13.20 -5.67
N VAL A 145 47.52 13.03 -4.60
CA VAL A 145 46.62 14.07 -4.06
C VAL A 145 47.41 15.24 -3.48
N LYS A 146 48.52 15.01 -2.74
CA LYS A 146 49.38 16.07 -2.24
C LYS A 146 49.98 16.90 -3.37
N ASN A 147 50.51 16.24 -4.40
CA ASN A 147 51.05 16.93 -5.59
C ASN A 147 49.96 17.74 -6.32
N PHE A 148 48.75 17.20 -6.43
CA PHE A 148 47.60 17.90 -7.01
C PHE A 148 47.24 19.15 -6.18
N ILE A 149 47.19 19.03 -4.86
CA ILE A 149 46.89 20.15 -3.95
C ILE A 149 47.93 21.26 -4.10
N HIS A 150 49.23 20.92 -4.18
CA HIS A 150 50.28 21.88 -4.37
C HIS A 150 50.23 22.55 -5.76
N ASN A 151 50.18 21.73 -6.82
CA ASN A 151 50.35 22.23 -8.18
C ASN A 151 49.07 22.88 -8.75
N GLN A 152 47.90 22.29 -8.52
CA GLN A 152 46.65 22.75 -9.13
C GLN A 152 45.85 23.69 -8.22
N LEU A 153 45.86 23.45 -6.91
CA LEU A 153 45.17 24.31 -5.95
C LEU A 153 46.05 25.41 -5.39
N LYS A 154 47.36 25.48 -5.83
CA LYS A 154 48.32 26.49 -5.50
C LYS A 154 48.52 26.70 -3.98
N LEU A 155 48.45 25.62 -3.23
CA LEU A 155 48.76 25.65 -1.80
C LEU A 155 50.27 25.59 -1.59
N PRO A 156 50.82 26.34 -0.61
CA PRO A 156 52.27 26.32 -0.30
C PRO A 156 52.73 24.89 0.05
N ALA A 157 53.96 24.53 -0.33
CA ALA A 157 54.52 23.22 -0.08
C ALA A 157 54.52 22.83 1.40
N GLU A 158 54.87 23.80 2.28
CA GLU A 158 54.83 23.63 3.72
C GLU A 158 53.43 23.29 4.23
N THR A 159 52.39 24.00 3.75
CA THR A 159 50.98 23.70 4.11
C THR A 159 50.57 22.34 3.61
N THR A 160 50.97 21.99 2.39
CA THR A 160 50.60 20.71 1.75
C THR A 160 51.26 19.53 2.44
N SER A 161 52.51 19.63 2.88
CA SER A 161 53.19 18.57 3.63
C SER A 161 52.54 18.28 4.99
N ASN A 162 52.00 19.33 5.63
CA ASN A 162 51.31 19.23 6.91
C ASN A 162 49.86 18.64 6.80
N ILE A 163 49.35 18.42 5.58
CA ILE A 163 48.05 17.77 5.39
C ILE A 163 48.17 16.27 5.66
N THR A 164 47.36 15.81 6.59
CA THR A 164 47.27 14.39 6.97
C THR A 164 45.94 13.76 6.55
N PHE A 165 46.00 12.51 6.13
CA PHE A 165 44.84 11.75 5.69
C PHE A 165 44.69 10.46 6.48
N HIS A 166 43.46 10.13 6.84
CA HIS A 166 43.14 8.78 7.34
C HIS A 166 43.17 7.73 6.23
N ARG A 167 42.77 8.11 5.02
CA ARG A 167 42.71 7.19 3.89
C ARG A 167 42.57 7.93 2.57
N VAL A 168 43.35 7.48 1.58
CA VAL A 168 43.24 7.96 0.20
C VAL A 168 43.17 6.77 -0.75
N HIS A 169 42.21 6.78 -1.69
CA HIS A 169 42.07 5.71 -2.65
C HIS A 169 41.25 6.14 -3.88
N ARG A 170 41.40 5.40 -4.99
CA ARG A 170 40.57 5.56 -6.19
C ARG A 170 39.19 4.94 -5.97
N LEU A 171 38.12 5.60 -6.43
CA LEU A 171 36.76 5.08 -6.39
C LEU A 171 36.47 4.15 -7.56
N GLY A 172 35.89 2.98 -7.25
CA GLY A 172 35.45 1.99 -8.25
C GLY A 172 36.56 1.09 -8.79
N GLY A 173 36.18 0.11 -9.60
CA GLY A 173 37.10 -0.83 -10.26
C GLY A 173 37.88 -0.18 -11.41
N LYS A 174 39.01 -0.79 -11.83
CA LYS A 174 39.73 -0.38 -13.04
C LYS A 174 38.81 -0.37 -14.24
N ARG A 175 38.89 0.69 -15.06
CA ARG A 175 38.11 0.84 -16.28
C ARG A 175 39.00 0.58 -17.49
N PRO A 176 38.44 0.13 -18.63
CA PRO A 176 39.16 0.02 -19.87
C PRO A 176 39.78 1.39 -20.29
N ASP A 177 40.87 1.34 -21.04
CA ASP A 177 41.53 2.55 -21.55
C ASP A 177 40.55 3.41 -22.37
N GLY A 178 40.74 4.75 -22.31
CA GLY A 178 39.89 5.73 -22.97
C GLY A 178 38.72 6.27 -22.16
N HIS A 179 38.45 5.74 -20.96
CA HIS A 179 37.46 6.30 -20.05
C HIS A 179 38.02 7.43 -19.20
N ARG A 180 37.11 8.28 -18.65
CA ARG A 180 37.51 9.29 -17.68
C ARG A 180 38.21 8.65 -16.49
N PRO A 181 39.32 9.23 -15.99
CA PRO A 181 40.04 8.72 -14.84
C PRO A 181 39.10 8.53 -13.63
N ARG A 182 39.33 7.47 -12.87
CA ARG A 182 38.58 7.24 -11.63
C ARG A 182 38.88 8.35 -10.63
N PRO A 183 37.85 8.94 -9.97
CA PRO A 183 38.11 9.96 -8.96
C PRO A 183 38.82 9.36 -7.75
N ILE A 184 39.61 10.16 -7.09
CA ILE A 184 40.29 9.84 -5.82
C ILE A 184 39.46 10.41 -4.68
N VAL A 185 39.18 9.58 -3.66
CA VAL A 185 38.63 10.04 -2.38
C VAL A 185 39.74 10.15 -1.37
N ALA A 186 39.86 11.31 -0.71
CA ALA A 186 40.71 11.51 0.42
C ALA A 186 39.90 11.84 1.67
N LYS A 187 40.04 11.04 2.72
CA LYS A 187 39.52 11.31 4.04
C LYS A 187 40.57 12.06 4.85
N PHE A 188 40.28 13.30 5.14
CA PHE A 188 41.16 14.16 5.95
C PHE A 188 41.08 13.79 7.42
N GLU A 189 42.19 13.90 8.11
CA GLU A 189 42.26 13.74 9.55
C GLU A 189 41.66 14.97 10.26
N HIS A 190 41.93 16.18 9.72
CA HIS A 190 41.47 17.43 10.27
C HIS A 190 40.49 18.15 9.34
N PHE A 191 39.29 18.43 9.84
CA PHE A 191 38.24 19.15 9.12
C PHE A 191 38.73 20.53 8.59
N LYS A 192 39.56 21.26 9.36
CA LYS A 192 40.08 22.55 8.93
C LYS A 192 40.96 22.45 7.67
N GLN A 193 41.76 21.39 7.57
CA GLN A 193 42.60 21.13 6.39
C GLN A 193 41.70 20.81 5.16
N LYS A 194 40.67 20.02 5.35
CA LYS A 194 39.69 19.72 4.30
C LYS A 194 39.00 20.97 3.77
N GLU A 195 38.51 21.86 4.65
CA GLU A 195 37.87 23.12 4.25
C GLU A 195 38.85 24.07 3.56
N LEU A 196 40.12 24.14 4.00
CA LEU A 196 41.17 24.90 3.32
C LEU A 196 41.36 24.43 1.87
N VAL A 197 41.50 23.11 1.68
CA VAL A 197 41.68 22.53 0.34
C VAL A 197 40.43 22.78 -0.52
N LYS A 198 39.23 22.58 0.01
CA LYS A 198 37.98 22.83 -0.69
C LYS A 198 37.83 24.30 -1.12
N SER A 199 38.19 25.24 -0.28
CA SER A 199 38.09 26.67 -0.58
C SER A 199 38.92 27.07 -1.80
N ARG A 200 40.02 26.37 -2.07
CA ARG A 200 40.90 26.56 -3.23
C ARG A 200 40.36 25.94 -4.52
N GLY A 201 39.27 25.22 -4.47
CA GLY A 201 38.59 24.63 -5.66
C GLY A 201 38.27 25.67 -6.75
N ARG A 202 38.25 26.96 -6.43
CA ARG A 202 38.06 28.05 -7.39
C ARG A 202 39.21 28.15 -8.40
N GLU A 203 40.42 27.75 -8.01
CA GLU A 203 41.63 27.75 -8.87
C GLU A 203 41.48 26.77 -10.04
N LEU A 204 40.58 25.79 -9.93
CA LEU A 204 40.31 24.79 -10.96
C LEU A 204 39.35 25.26 -12.05
N LYS A 205 38.90 26.54 -11.98
CA LYS A 205 37.97 27.08 -12.99
C LYS A 205 38.61 27.07 -14.37
N GLY A 206 37.94 26.48 -15.35
CA GLY A 206 38.44 26.35 -16.73
C GLY A 206 39.35 25.12 -16.96
N THR A 207 39.56 24.28 -15.95
CA THR A 207 40.31 23.02 -16.08
C THR A 207 39.36 21.83 -16.11
N ASN A 208 39.88 20.64 -16.46
CA ASN A 208 39.13 19.37 -16.40
C ASN A 208 39.11 18.74 -15.00
N PHE A 209 39.64 19.44 -14.00
CA PHE A 209 39.70 18.97 -12.63
C PHE A 209 38.54 19.50 -11.79
N SER A 210 38.15 18.74 -10.80
CA SER A 210 37.20 19.22 -9.79
C SER A 210 37.46 18.63 -8.41
N VAL A 211 37.12 19.39 -7.37
CA VAL A 211 37.18 18.98 -5.97
C VAL A 211 35.82 19.23 -5.35
N ASN A 212 35.20 18.18 -4.86
CA ASN A 212 33.86 18.23 -4.31
C ASN A 212 33.77 17.46 -3.00
N ASP A 213 32.77 17.77 -2.15
CA ASP A 213 32.45 16.95 -1.00
C ASP A 213 31.94 15.56 -1.46
N GLN A 214 32.26 14.55 -0.67
CA GLN A 214 31.65 13.23 -0.86
C GLN A 214 30.27 13.18 -0.22
N PHE A 215 29.31 12.64 -0.94
CA PHE A 215 27.96 12.38 -0.45
C PHE A 215 27.51 10.96 -0.77
N PRO A 216 26.60 10.37 0.03
CA PRO A 216 25.90 9.16 -0.34
C PRO A 216 25.18 9.28 -1.69
N LYS A 217 25.00 8.15 -2.36
CA LYS A 217 24.42 8.09 -3.70
C LYS A 217 23.03 8.76 -3.76
N GLU A 218 22.19 8.49 -2.79
CA GLU A 218 20.85 9.06 -2.68
C GLU A 218 20.86 10.58 -2.57
N ILE A 219 21.79 11.12 -1.78
CA ILE A 219 21.96 12.59 -1.68
C ILE A 219 22.44 13.17 -3.02
N LEU A 220 23.36 12.49 -3.71
CA LEU A 220 23.81 12.94 -5.04
C LEU A 220 22.66 12.93 -6.05
N GLU A 221 21.78 11.94 -6.03
CA GLU A 221 20.59 11.87 -6.89
C GLU A 221 19.61 13.02 -6.58
N ARG A 222 19.31 13.26 -5.32
CA ARG A 222 18.50 14.41 -4.88
C ARG A 222 19.11 15.75 -5.34
N ARG A 223 20.43 15.92 -5.18
CA ARG A 223 21.16 17.12 -5.64
C ARG A 223 21.11 17.30 -7.16
N ARG A 224 21.18 16.19 -7.92
CA ARG A 224 21.09 16.22 -9.39
C ARG A 224 19.78 16.85 -9.87
N VAL A 225 18.67 16.55 -9.20
CA VAL A 225 17.36 17.16 -9.46
C VAL A 225 17.34 18.64 -9.09
N LEU A 226 18.03 19.03 -8.01
CA LEU A 226 18.05 20.40 -7.52
C LEU A 226 18.97 21.35 -8.33
N PHE A 227 20.00 20.84 -9.00
CA PHE A 227 20.92 21.69 -9.76
C PHE A 227 20.26 22.52 -10.86
N PRO A 228 19.43 21.96 -11.76
CA PRO A 228 18.73 22.76 -12.77
C PRO A 228 17.74 23.75 -12.15
N VAL A 229 17.08 23.41 -11.06
CA VAL A 229 16.19 24.32 -10.33
C VAL A 229 16.97 25.49 -9.76
N ARG A 230 18.08 25.20 -9.07
CA ARG A 230 19.00 26.23 -8.56
C ARG A 230 19.46 27.16 -9.66
N LYS A 231 19.89 26.63 -10.82
CA LYS A 231 20.32 27.42 -11.95
C LYS A 231 19.25 28.39 -12.41
N ARG A 232 18.03 27.91 -12.67
CA ARG A 232 16.88 28.76 -13.05
C ARG A 232 16.62 29.88 -12.06
N LEU A 233 16.68 29.59 -10.76
CA LEU A 233 16.45 30.59 -9.71
C LEU A 233 17.54 31.65 -9.64
N ILE A 234 18.82 31.26 -9.88
CA ILE A 234 19.95 32.21 -9.95
C ILE A 234 19.84 33.09 -11.20
N ASP A 235 19.50 32.49 -12.36
CA ASP A 235 19.27 33.20 -13.61
C ASP A 235 18.10 34.20 -13.48
N GLY A 236 17.09 33.87 -12.63
CA GLY A 236 16.01 34.78 -12.24
C GLY A 236 16.36 35.79 -11.13
N GLY A 237 17.63 35.96 -10.77
CA GLY A 237 18.09 36.96 -9.78
C GLY A 237 17.95 36.55 -8.31
N SER A 238 17.52 35.31 -8.01
CA SER A 238 17.39 34.83 -6.63
C SER A 238 18.70 34.23 -6.10
N ARG A 239 19.01 34.46 -4.81
CA ARG A 239 20.13 33.77 -4.14
C ARG A 239 19.70 32.33 -3.80
N ALA A 240 20.28 31.34 -4.48
CA ALA A 240 19.93 29.93 -4.28
C ALA A 240 21.18 29.12 -3.89
N VAL A 241 21.09 28.39 -2.74
CA VAL A 241 22.20 27.59 -2.19
C VAL A 241 21.67 26.17 -1.87
N ILE A 242 22.41 25.14 -2.30
CA ILE A 242 22.14 23.76 -1.97
C ILE A 242 23.03 23.35 -0.79
N THR A 243 22.41 23.00 0.33
CA THR A 243 23.07 22.44 1.52
C THR A 243 22.63 20.99 1.69
N MET A 244 23.55 20.05 1.59
CA MET A 244 23.29 18.62 1.48
C MET A 244 22.30 18.32 0.32
N ASP A 245 21.07 17.92 0.63
CA ASP A 245 20.00 17.61 -0.31
C ASP A 245 18.84 18.63 -0.27
N ARG A 246 19.07 19.81 0.33
CA ARG A 246 18.07 20.87 0.51
C ARG A 246 18.47 22.11 -0.25
N LEU A 247 17.51 22.71 -0.95
CA LEU A 247 17.69 23.98 -1.65
C LEU A 247 17.11 25.12 -0.81
N TYR A 248 17.93 26.13 -0.56
CA TYR A 248 17.52 27.36 0.12
C TYR A 248 17.51 28.50 -0.88
N VAL A 249 16.39 29.22 -0.96
CA VAL A 249 16.20 30.38 -1.82
C VAL A 249 15.97 31.60 -0.95
N ASN A 250 16.85 32.58 -1.06
CA ASN A 250 16.83 33.78 -0.20
C ASN A 250 16.79 33.47 1.30
N GLY A 251 17.43 32.37 1.71
CA GLY A 251 17.46 31.90 3.09
C GLY A 251 16.29 31.02 3.53
N GLN A 252 15.24 30.86 2.70
CA GLN A 252 14.11 30.00 2.99
C GLN A 252 14.24 28.64 2.30
N LEU A 253 13.77 27.57 2.97
CA LEU A 253 13.77 26.23 2.41
C LEU A 253 12.78 26.13 1.24
N TYR A 254 13.30 25.84 0.07
CA TYR A 254 12.50 25.58 -1.12
C TYR A 254 11.81 24.22 -1.00
N ARG A 255 10.50 24.21 -1.17
CA ARG A 255 9.66 23.00 -1.14
C ARG A 255 8.81 22.96 -2.41
N ASP A 256 8.91 21.86 -3.13
CA ASP A 256 8.10 21.59 -4.31
C ASP A 256 7.85 20.08 -4.38
N ARG A 257 6.61 19.67 -4.52
CA ARG A 257 6.23 18.24 -4.51
C ARG A 257 6.88 17.44 -5.64
N ASP A 258 7.07 18.06 -6.78
CA ASP A 258 7.62 17.40 -7.96
C ASP A 258 9.14 17.28 -7.89
N THR A 259 9.82 18.30 -7.38
CA THR A 259 11.28 18.35 -7.34
C THR A 259 11.91 18.01 -5.99
N THR A 260 11.13 18.06 -4.90
CA THR A 260 11.60 17.75 -3.54
C THR A 260 10.64 16.79 -2.78
N PRO A 261 10.24 15.65 -3.37
CA PRO A 261 9.25 14.74 -2.75
C PRO A 261 9.73 14.16 -1.41
N TRP A 262 11.05 14.10 -1.16
CA TRP A 262 11.61 13.60 0.10
C TRP A 262 11.47 14.57 1.27
N LEU A 263 11.00 15.80 1.07
CA LEU A 263 10.74 16.78 2.13
C LEU A 263 9.31 16.72 2.69
N TYR A 264 8.48 15.77 2.20
CA TYR A 264 7.08 15.58 2.61
C TYR A 264 6.80 14.23 3.28
#